data_9992e973e6f1b9bca929c3dabe280ac5
#
_entry.id   9992e973e6f1b9bca929c3dabe280ac5
#
_cell.length_a   1.000
_cell.length_b   1.000
_cell.length_c   1.000
_cell.angle_alpha   90.00
_cell.angle_beta   90.00
_cell.angle_gamma   90.00
#
_symmetry.space_group_name_H-M   'P 1'
#
loop_
_entity.id
_entity.type
_entity.pdbx_description
1 polymer ?
#
loop_
_entity_poly.entity_id
_entity_poly.type
_entity_poly.pdbx_seq_one_letter_code
_entity_poly.pdbx_strand_id
1 'polypeptide(L)'
;MTQHSRDTPQFYLTAPSPCPYLGGKEERKVFTHLVGERAGELNNILTHGGFRRSQSIAYRPACEGCRACVSVRVVVDDFQPTRGMRRIAKRNADIAGEMRVAVPTSEQYSIFRAYLDSRHRDGGMADMTVLDYAMMVEDSHIETRIIEYRRRESGGNGVKRSAGDLIAVALTDVLGDGLSMVYSFFEPDEAARSLGTLMVLDHIARAQRMGLAYVYLGYWVQGSRKMDYKCRFLPQERLVPDGWMRAE
;
A
#
# COMPACT_ATOMS: atom_id res chain seq x y z
N MET A 1 -4.09 40.44 -16.72
CA MET A 1 -3.21 40.02 -15.61
C MET A 1 -3.93 38.95 -14.86
N THR A 2 -3.70 37.66 -15.22
CA THR A 2 -4.27 36.49 -14.55
C THR A 2 -3.46 36.21 -13.30
N GLN A 3 -4.06 36.46 -12.14
CA GLN A 3 -3.52 36.00 -10.86
C GLN A 3 -3.47 34.47 -10.90
N HIS A 4 -2.29 33.90 -11.08
CA HIS A 4 -2.02 32.54 -10.64
C HIS A 4 -2.11 32.55 -9.12
N SER A 5 -3.29 32.27 -8.59
CA SER A 5 -3.45 31.79 -7.24
C SER A 5 -2.49 30.60 -7.10
N ARG A 6 -1.40 30.76 -6.38
CA ARG A 6 -0.55 29.65 -5.96
C ARG A 6 -1.42 28.87 -4.99
N ASP A 7 -2.05 27.80 -5.46
CA ASP A 7 -2.77 26.84 -4.61
C ASP A 7 -1.76 26.20 -3.68
N THR A 8 -1.49 26.91 -2.59
CA THR A 8 -0.65 26.38 -1.51
C THR A 8 -1.50 25.32 -0.79
N PRO A 9 -1.02 24.07 -0.68
CA PRO A 9 -1.79 23.03 -0.01
C PRO A 9 -2.06 23.43 1.44
N GLN A 10 -3.32 23.34 1.84
CA GLN A 10 -3.73 23.59 3.22
C GLN A 10 -3.59 22.29 4.02
N PHE A 11 -2.99 22.39 5.19
CA PHE A 11 -2.80 21.28 6.10
C PHE A 11 -3.76 21.39 7.29
N TYR A 12 -4.33 20.28 7.65
CA TYR A 12 -5.28 20.13 8.76
C TYR A 12 -4.75 19.14 9.76
N LEU A 13 -5.16 19.27 11.02
CA LEU A 13 -4.80 18.36 12.10
C LEU A 13 -6.06 17.68 12.63
N THR A 14 -6.03 16.34 12.77
CA THR A 14 -7.16 15.59 13.33
C THR A 14 -7.27 15.83 14.83
N ALA A 15 -8.46 15.60 15.40
CA ALA A 15 -8.60 15.38 16.84
C ALA A 15 -7.79 14.16 17.27
N PRO A 16 -7.37 14.08 18.55
CA PRO A 16 -6.77 12.87 19.12
C PRO A 16 -7.75 11.69 19.05
N SER A 17 -7.21 10.50 18.77
CA SER A 17 -7.95 9.23 18.79
C SER A 17 -7.05 8.09 19.27
N PRO A 18 -7.60 6.94 19.73
CA PRO A 18 -6.79 5.81 20.14
C PRO A 18 -5.83 5.35 19.05
N CYS A 19 -4.57 5.11 19.41
CA CYS A 19 -3.55 4.66 18.45
C CYS A 19 -3.83 3.21 18.01
N PRO A 20 -3.93 2.92 16.69
CA PRO A 20 -4.22 1.57 16.20
C PRO A 20 -3.02 0.61 16.26
N TYR A 21 -1.84 1.12 16.63
CA TYR A 21 -0.59 0.36 16.63
C TYR A 21 -0.03 0.08 18.02
N LEU A 22 -0.13 1.05 18.92
CA LEU A 22 0.46 0.99 20.25
C LEU A 22 -0.63 1.24 21.30
N GLY A 23 -0.94 0.23 22.09
CA GLY A 23 -1.96 0.33 23.13
C GLY A 23 -1.67 1.43 24.16
N GLY A 24 -2.71 2.08 24.65
CA GLY A 24 -2.62 3.14 25.66
C GLY A 24 -2.06 4.47 25.16
N LYS A 25 -1.85 4.62 23.84
CA LYS A 25 -1.43 5.88 23.20
C LYS A 25 -2.54 6.48 22.38
N GLU A 26 -2.45 7.78 22.13
CA GLU A 26 -3.29 8.50 21.20
C GLU A 26 -2.54 8.77 19.90
N GLU A 27 -3.28 8.79 18.78
CA GLU A 27 -2.78 9.26 17.49
C GLU A 27 -3.39 10.60 17.12
N ARG A 28 -2.59 11.41 16.44
CA ARG A 28 -3.04 12.56 15.65
C ARG A 28 -2.40 12.49 14.28
N LYS A 29 -3.08 13.02 13.28
CA LYS A 29 -2.58 13.07 11.90
C LYS A 29 -2.63 14.48 11.38
N VAL A 30 -1.57 14.92 10.72
CA VAL A 30 -1.64 16.06 9.81
C VAL A 30 -1.99 15.52 8.43
N PHE A 31 -2.91 16.19 7.73
CA PHE A 31 -3.35 15.78 6.40
C PHE A 31 -3.61 16.98 5.49
N THR A 32 -3.60 16.73 4.19
CA THR A 32 -4.01 17.67 3.14
C THR A 32 -4.77 16.96 2.06
N HIS A 33 -5.58 17.66 1.28
CA HIS A 33 -6.31 17.11 0.16
C HIS A 33 -5.42 16.98 -1.09
N LEU A 34 -5.62 15.89 -1.81
CA LEU A 34 -4.98 15.59 -3.09
C LEU A 34 -6.03 15.70 -4.19
N VAL A 35 -6.34 16.93 -4.59
CA VAL A 35 -7.38 17.22 -5.58
C VAL A 35 -6.84 18.11 -6.69
N GLY A 36 -7.46 18.01 -7.87
CA GLY A 36 -7.09 18.81 -9.04
C GLY A 36 -5.89 18.27 -9.82
N GLU A 37 -5.48 19.02 -10.84
CA GLU A 37 -4.46 18.59 -11.81
C GLU A 37 -3.07 18.38 -11.22
N ARG A 38 -2.74 19.07 -10.14
CA ARG A 38 -1.43 18.96 -9.47
C ARG A 38 -1.39 17.93 -8.35
N ALA A 39 -2.47 17.18 -8.13
CA ALA A 39 -2.55 16.20 -7.06
C ALA A 39 -1.43 15.13 -7.16
N GLY A 40 -1.11 14.65 -8.36
CA GLY A 40 -0.04 13.68 -8.58
C GLY A 40 1.35 14.21 -8.20
N GLU A 41 1.67 15.46 -8.61
CA GLU A 41 2.92 16.12 -8.23
C GLU A 41 3.01 16.32 -6.72
N LEU A 42 1.92 16.80 -6.11
CA LEU A 42 1.84 16.99 -4.67
C LEU A 42 2.00 15.67 -3.91
N ASN A 43 1.35 14.59 -4.38
CA ASN A 43 1.49 13.26 -3.76
C ASN A 43 2.93 12.75 -3.81
N ASN A 44 3.65 12.94 -4.91
CA ASN A 44 5.07 12.61 -5.01
C ASN A 44 5.88 13.35 -3.95
N ILE A 45 5.76 14.67 -3.87
CA ILE A 45 6.47 15.50 -2.88
C ILE A 45 6.14 15.06 -1.45
N LEU A 46 4.87 14.87 -1.15
CA LEU A 46 4.41 14.49 0.19
C LEU A 46 4.85 13.07 0.58
N THR A 47 4.87 12.14 -0.37
CA THR A 47 5.37 10.78 -0.12
C THR A 47 6.86 10.79 0.25
N HIS A 48 7.68 11.62 -0.41
CA HIS A 48 9.06 11.85 -0.01
C HIS A 48 9.18 12.47 1.39
N GLY A 49 8.23 13.33 1.80
CA GLY A 49 8.11 13.88 3.15
C GLY A 49 7.49 12.92 4.18
N GLY A 50 7.29 11.64 3.81
CA GLY A 50 6.79 10.61 4.71
C GLY A 50 5.27 10.59 4.87
N PHE A 51 4.52 11.28 4.03
CA PHE A 51 3.07 11.17 3.98
C PHE A 51 2.64 9.86 3.28
N ARG A 52 1.45 9.41 3.60
CA ARG A 52 0.76 8.30 2.94
C ARG A 52 -0.56 8.79 2.40
N ARG A 53 -0.98 8.18 1.29
CA ARG A 53 -2.30 8.43 0.74
C ARG A 53 -3.37 7.54 1.36
N SER A 54 -4.55 8.10 1.53
CA SER A 54 -5.81 7.41 1.80
C SER A 54 -6.90 8.13 1.04
N GLN A 55 -7.49 7.48 0.04
CA GLN A 55 -8.47 8.11 -0.87
C GLN A 55 -7.89 9.43 -1.47
N SER A 56 -8.61 10.52 -1.32
CA SER A 56 -8.25 11.86 -1.81
C SER A 56 -7.42 12.71 -0.83
N ILE A 57 -6.81 12.08 0.20
CA ILE A 57 -5.95 12.80 1.17
C ILE A 57 -4.56 12.17 1.28
N ALA A 58 -3.57 13.03 1.54
CA ALA A 58 -2.27 12.60 2.06
C ALA A 58 -2.18 12.94 3.55
N TYR A 59 -1.70 12.00 4.36
CA TYR A 59 -1.60 12.17 5.81
C TYR A 59 -0.27 11.66 6.36
N ARG A 60 0.14 12.22 7.49
CA ARG A 60 1.29 11.79 8.28
C ARG A 60 0.96 11.85 9.77
N PRO A 61 1.45 10.88 10.59
CA PRO A 61 1.34 10.97 12.05
C PRO A 61 1.96 12.26 12.59
N ALA A 62 1.24 12.89 13.52
CA ALA A 62 1.64 14.12 14.21
C ALA A 62 1.34 14.02 15.71
N CYS A 63 1.64 12.85 16.29
CA CYS A 63 1.36 12.52 17.68
C CYS A 63 2.30 13.29 18.63
N GLU A 64 1.77 13.82 19.71
CA GLU A 64 2.58 14.45 20.74
C GLU A 64 3.45 13.40 21.48
N GLY A 65 4.75 13.67 21.57
CA GLY A 65 5.70 12.81 22.27
C GLY A 65 5.93 11.43 21.67
N CYS A 66 5.43 11.14 20.45
CA CYS A 66 5.60 9.85 19.80
C CYS A 66 6.11 9.96 18.35
N ARG A 67 7.18 9.22 18.03
CA ARG A 67 7.77 9.14 16.68
C ARG A 67 7.94 7.70 16.21
N ALA A 68 7.09 6.77 16.68
CA ALA A 68 7.22 5.35 16.39
C ALA A 68 6.85 4.96 14.96
N CYS A 69 6.04 5.79 14.27
CA CYS A 69 5.64 5.54 12.89
C CYS A 69 6.70 6.08 11.93
N VAL A 70 7.53 5.19 11.42
CA VAL A 70 8.63 5.50 10.49
C VAL A 70 8.24 5.10 9.09
N SER A 71 8.23 6.05 8.14
CA SER A 71 8.03 5.71 6.72
C SER A 71 9.20 4.88 6.20
N VAL A 72 8.90 3.81 5.45
CA VAL A 72 9.91 2.92 4.89
C VAL A 72 9.68 2.66 3.41
N ARG A 73 10.78 2.57 2.66
CA ARG A 73 10.79 2.17 1.25
C ARG A 73 11.92 1.18 0.98
N VAL A 74 11.66 0.18 0.16
CA VAL A 74 12.65 -0.81 -0.27
C VAL A 74 13.48 -0.21 -1.39
N VAL A 75 14.80 -0.40 -1.36
CA VAL A 75 15.72 -0.05 -2.46
C VAL A 75 15.69 -1.20 -3.46
N VAL A 76 15.10 -0.97 -4.65
CA VAL A 76 14.75 -2.02 -5.60
C VAL A 76 15.98 -2.68 -6.22
N ASP A 77 16.94 -1.89 -6.69
CA ASP A 77 18.12 -2.40 -7.42
C ASP A 77 19.03 -3.27 -6.55
N ASP A 78 19.07 -2.98 -5.26
CA ASP A 78 19.92 -3.71 -4.31
C ASP A 78 19.16 -4.85 -3.60
N PHE A 79 17.85 -4.99 -3.84
CA PHE A 79 17.06 -5.97 -3.13
C PHE A 79 17.40 -7.40 -3.55
N GLN A 80 17.72 -8.22 -2.54
CA GLN A 80 17.95 -9.66 -2.73
C GLN A 80 16.97 -10.47 -1.86
N PRO A 81 16.07 -11.26 -2.47
CA PRO A 81 15.12 -12.04 -1.70
C PRO A 81 15.83 -13.08 -0.84
N THR A 82 15.47 -13.14 0.44
CA THR A 82 15.98 -14.16 1.36
C THR A 82 15.56 -15.57 0.93
N ARG A 83 16.17 -16.61 1.52
CA ARG A 83 15.75 -18.00 1.29
C ARG A 83 14.26 -18.23 1.61
N GLY A 84 13.76 -17.58 2.67
CA GLY A 84 12.34 -17.63 3.05
C GLY A 84 11.43 -16.99 2.00
N MET A 85 11.81 -15.82 1.49
CA MET A 85 11.08 -15.12 0.44
C MET A 85 11.03 -15.91 -0.87
N ARG A 86 12.17 -16.50 -1.28
CA ARG A 86 12.21 -17.41 -2.47
C ARG A 86 11.29 -18.62 -2.29
N ARG A 87 11.19 -19.15 -1.06
CA ARG A 87 10.29 -20.26 -0.77
C ARG A 87 8.82 -19.84 -0.87
N ILE A 88 8.49 -18.62 -0.43
CA ILE A 88 7.13 -18.04 -0.58
C ILE A 88 6.81 -17.85 -2.07
N ALA A 89 7.70 -17.25 -2.85
CA ALA A 89 7.51 -17.09 -4.28
C ALA A 89 7.27 -18.44 -5.00
N LYS A 90 8.07 -19.45 -4.67
CA LYS A 90 7.91 -20.80 -5.23
C LYS A 90 6.57 -21.47 -4.84
N ARG A 91 6.12 -21.30 -3.59
CA ARG A 91 4.82 -21.83 -3.12
C ARG A 91 3.65 -21.24 -3.88
N ASN A 92 3.79 -20.01 -4.36
CA ASN A 92 2.75 -19.27 -5.06
C ASN A 92 3.02 -19.15 -6.58
N ALA A 93 3.76 -20.10 -7.16
CA ALA A 93 4.04 -20.10 -8.60
C ALA A 93 2.78 -20.30 -9.47
N ASP A 94 1.71 -20.82 -8.87
CA ASP A 94 0.37 -20.93 -9.44
C ASP A 94 -0.43 -19.61 -9.46
N ILE A 95 0.11 -18.54 -8.90
CA ILE A 95 -0.56 -17.23 -8.84
C ILE A 95 0.06 -16.29 -9.89
N ALA A 96 -0.80 -15.55 -10.58
CA ALA A 96 -0.41 -14.47 -11.48
C ALA A 96 -0.96 -13.14 -10.97
N GLY A 97 -0.09 -12.13 -10.86
CA GLY A 97 -0.51 -10.75 -10.61
C GLY A 97 -0.65 -9.99 -11.94
N GLU A 98 -1.76 -9.30 -12.14
CA GLU A 98 -1.99 -8.43 -13.29
C GLU A 98 -2.28 -7.01 -12.82
N MET A 99 -1.51 -6.03 -13.32
CA MET A 99 -1.72 -4.61 -13.02
C MET A 99 -2.75 -4.05 -14.01
N ARG A 100 -3.79 -3.44 -13.47
CA ARG A 100 -4.93 -2.88 -14.22
C ARG A 100 -5.23 -1.45 -13.79
N VAL A 101 -6.04 -0.77 -14.58
CA VAL A 101 -6.66 0.49 -14.17
C VAL A 101 -7.48 0.24 -12.89
N ALA A 102 -7.49 1.20 -11.97
CA ALA A 102 -8.21 1.10 -10.72
C ALA A 102 -9.73 1.22 -10.97
N VAL A 103 -10.37 0.07 -11.15
CA VAL A 103 -11.82 -0.06 -11.31
C VAL A 103 -12.31 -1.09 -10.29
N PRO A 104 -13.29 -0.75 -9.43
CA PRO A 104 -13.81 -1.66 -8.43
C PRO A 104 -14.70 -2.73 -9.06
N THR A 105 -14.65 -3.94 -8.51
CA THR A 105 -15.53 -5.05 -8.91
C THR A 105 -16.17 -5.70 -7.68
N SER A 106 -17.30 -6.39 -7.91
CA SER A 106 -17.98 -7.15 -6.84
C SER A 106 -17.11 -8.29 -6.30
N GLU A 107 -16.30 -8.91 -7.15
CA GLU A 107 -15.37 -9.96 -6.75
C GLU A 107 -14.29 -9.42 -5.80
N GLN A 108 -13.70 -8.27 -6.13
CA GLN A 108 -12.73 -7.58 -5.25
C GLN A 108 -13.37 -7.21 -3.91
N TYR A 109 -14.60 -6.66 -3.92
CA TYR A 109 -15.30 -6.31 -2.70
C TYR A 109 -15.60 -7.51 -1.82
N SER A 110 -15.95 -8.65 -2.41
CA SER A 110 -16.20 -9.88 -1.64
C SER A 110 -14.97 -10.31 -0.84
N ILE A 111 -13.77 -10.31 -1.45
CA ILE A 111 -12.52 -10.62 -0.76
C ILE A 111 -12.17 -9.54 0.26
N PHE A 112 -12.37 -8.27 -0.09
CA PHE A 112 -12.14 -7.15 0.82
C PHE A 112 -12.99 -7.30 2.09
N ARG A 113 -14.27 -7.61 1.96
CA ARG A 113 -15.19 -7.81 3.07
C ARG A 113 -14.76 -9.00 3.95
N ALA A 114 -14.48 -10.16 3.33
CA ALA A 114 -13.98 -11.34 4.03
C ALA A 114 -12.68 -11.04 4.81
N TYR A 115 -11.77 -10.28 4.21
CA TYR A 115 -10.51 -9.88 4.84
C TYR A 115 -10.75 -8.96 6.06
N LEU A 116 -11.63 -7.97 5.96
CA LEU A 116 -11.98 -7.09 7.08
C LEU A 116 -12.60 -7.89 8.23
N ASP A 117 -13.54 -8.76 7.93
CA ASP A 117 -14.22 -9.60 8.92
C ASP A 117 -13.25 -10.53 9.65
N SER A 118 -12.22 -11.00 8.96
CA SER A 118 -11.21 -11.88 9.56
C SER A 118 -10.16 -11.14 10.40
N ARG A 119 -9.76 -9.92 10.00
CA ARG A 119 -8.56 -9.26 10.55
C ARG A 119 -8.78 -7.90 11.18
N HIS A 120 -9.90 -7.25 10.90
CA HIS A 120 -10.14 -5.85 11.24
C HIS A 120 -11.55 -5.57 11.75
N ARG A 121 -12.19 -6.54 12.44
CA ARG A 121 -13.57 -6.42 12.96
C ARG A 121 -13.80 -5.17 13.80
N ASP A 122 -12.79 -4.75 14.57
CA ASP A 122 -12.86 -3.59 15.46
C ASP A 122 -12.14 -2.37 14.88
N GLY A 123 -11.81 -2.39 13.59
CA GLY A 123 -11.08 -1.31 12.92
C GLY A 123 -11.99 -0.29 12.27
N GLY A 124 -11.52 0.94 12.04
CA GLY A 124 -12.27 2.01 11.39
C GLY A 124 -12.72 1.73 9.94
N MET A 125 -12.38 0.58 9.37
CA MET A 125 -12.84 0.11 8.06
C MET A 125 -13.88 -1.02 8.16
N ALA A 126 -14.24 -1.45 9.38
CA ALA A 126 -15.13 -2.60 9.58
C ALA A 126 -16.51 -2.42 8.93
N ASP A 127 -17.01 -1.19 8.90
CA ASP A 127 -18.36 -0.85 8.38
C ASP A 127 -18.35 -0.35 6.93
N MET A 128 -17.20 -0.48 6.22
CA MET A 128 -17.12 -0.03 4.82
C MET A 128 -18.09 -0.81 3.93
N THR A 129 -18.94 -0.06 3.25
CA THR A 129 -19.91 -0.55 2.27
C THR A 129 -19.28 -0.79 0.90
N VAL A 130 -20.05 -1.36 -0.04
CA VAL A 130 -19.64 -1.46 -1.47
C VAL A 130 -19.31 -0.09 -2.04
N LEU A 131 -20.07 0.94 -1.68
CA LEU A 131 -19.86 2.31 -2.16
C LEU A 131 -18.57 2.89 -1.59
N ASP A 132 -18.28 2.68 -0.31
CA ASP A 132 -17.03 3.14 0.32
C ASP A 132 -15.81 2.47 -0.32
N TYR A 133 -15.94 1.17 -0.66
CA TYR A 133 -14.90 0.45 -1.41
C TYR A 133 -14.70 1.04 -2.81
N ALA A 134 -15.80 1.30 -3.53
CA ALA A 134 -15.73 1.91 -4.85
C ALA A 134 -15.04 3.29 -4.78
N MET A 135 -15.42 4.13 -3.83
CA MET A 135 -14.77 5.42 -3.60
C MET A 135 -13.28 5.27 -3.23
N MET A 136 -12.91 4.27 -2.43
CA MET A 136 -11.51 4.01 -2.09
C MET A 136 -10.67 3.69 -3.32
N VAL A 137 -11.25 3.04 -4.32
CA VAL A 137 -10.57 2.61 -5.55
C VAL A 137 -10.55 3.71 -6.60
N GLU A 138 -11.69 4.38 -6.83
CA GLU A 138 -11.89 5.30 -7.97
C GLU A 138 -11.67 6.77 -7.61
N ASP A 139 -11.97 7.20 -6.37
CA ASP A 139 -11.84 8.59 -5.97
C ASP A 139 -10.37 8.98 -5.74
N SER A 140 -9.67 9.10 -6.85
CA SER A 140 -8.25 9.44 -6.85
C SER A 140 -7.89 10.32 -8.04
N HIS A 141 -7.28 11.47 -7.75
CA HIS A 141 -6.62 12.33 -8.73
C HIS A 141 -5.15 11.92 -8.96
N ILE A 142 -4.77 10.75 -8.47
CA ILE A 142 -3.42 10.18 -8.52
C ILE A 142 -3.40 9.03 -9.53
N GLU A 143 -2.25 8.77 -10.14
CA GLU A 143 -2.08 7.58 -10.96
C GLU A 143 -2.11 6.32 -10.08
N THR A 144 -3.31 5.77 -9.93
CA THR A 144 -3.58 4.59 -9.12
C THR A 144 -3.83 3.38 -10.01
N ARG A 145 -3.30 2.24 -9.61
CA ARG A 145 -3.50 0.94 -10.26
C ARG A 145 -4.01 -0.07 -9.25
N ILE A 146 -4.77 -1.05 -9.73
CA ILE A 146 -5.07 -2.28 -9.01
C ILE A 146 -4.18 -3.39 -9.55
N ILE A 147 -3.62 -4.21 -8.65
CA ILE A 147 -2.98 -5.47 -9.01
C ILE A 147 -3.89 -6.58 -8.50
N GLU A 148 -4.48 -7.32 -9.43
CA GLU A 148 -5.25 -8.52 -9.14
C GLU A 148 -4.36 -9.74 -9.17
N TYR A 149 -4.40 -10.55 -8.12
CA TYR A 149 -3.67 -11.81 -8.01
C TYR A 149 -4.66 -12.95 -8.17
N ARG A 150 -4.53 -13.69 -9.27
CA ARG A 150 -5.44 -14.79 -9.63
C ARG A 150 -4.71 -16.12 -9.70
N ARG A 151 -5.40 -17.20 -9.37
CA ARG A 151 -4.90 -18.53 -9.63
C ARG A 151 -4.77 -18.75 -11.14
N ARG A 152 -3.66 -19.35 -11.55
CA ARG A 152 -3.50 -19.81 -12.92
C ARG A 152 -4.32 -21.08 -13.06
N GLU A 153 -5.22 -21.14 -14.03
CA GLU A 153 -5.89 -22.39 -14.36
C GLU A 153 -4.85 -23.40 -14.85
N SER A 154 -4.91 -24.62 -14.33
CA SER A 154 -4.13 -25.76 -14.81
C SER A 154 -4.70 -26.20 -16.15
N GLY A 155 -4.39 -25.49 -17.23
CA GLY A 155 -4.84 -25.80 -18.57
C GLY A 155 -3.86 -26.72 -19.28
N GLY A 156 -4.28 -27.95 -19.55
CA GLY A 156 -3.68 -28.76 -20.59
C GLY A 156 -3.95 -28.14 -21.97
N ASN A 157 -2.88 -28.07 -22.78
CA ASN A 157 -2.91 -27.78 -24.23
C ASN A 157 -3.64 -26.50 -24.72
N GLY A 158 -2.90 -25.39 -24.78
CA GLY A 158 -3.07 -24.41 -25.86
C GLY A 158 -4.29 -23.46 -25.86
N VAL A 159 -5.21 -23.56 -24.89
CA VAL A 159 -6.42 -22.73 -24.82
C VAL A 159 -6.14 -21.42 -24.06
N LYS A 160 -6.60 -20.26 -24.60
CA LYS A 160 -6.66 -18.97 -23.91
C LYS A 160 -7.30 -19.17 -22.52
N ARG A 161 -6.53 -18.91 -21.48
CA ARG A 161 -6.95 -19.08 -20.09
C ARG A 161 -7.98 -18.01 -19.73
N SER A 162 -9.15 -18.41 -19.29
CA SER A 162 -10.01 -17.56 -18.47
C SER A 162 -9.27 -17.21 -17.19
N ALA A 163 -9.51 -16.00 -16.67
CA ALA A 163 -8.92 -15.60 -15.39
C ALA A 163 -9.45 -16.55 -14.29
N GLY A 164 -8.55 -17.24 -13.61
CA GLY A 164 -8.90 -18.08 -12.46
C GLY A 164 -9.35 -17.24 -11.25
N ASP A 165 -9.67 -17.91 -10.14
CA ASP A 165 -10.17 -17.26 -8.92
C ASP A 165 -9.26 -16.13 -8.45
N LEU A 166 -9.85 -14.98 -8.17
CA LEU A 166 -9.18 -13.84 -7.52
C LEU A 166 -8.91 -14.22 -6.06
N ILE A 167 -7.68 -14.03 -5.59
CA ILE A 167 -7.29 -14.41 -4.22
C ILE A 167 -6.63 -13.27 -3.44
N ALA A 168 -6.15 -12.25 -4.11
CA ALA A 168 -5.60 -11.07 -3.46
C ALA A 168 -5.67 -9.85 -4.39
N VAL A 169 -5.68 -8.68 -3.77
CA VAL A 169 -5.72 -7.39 -4.47
C VAL A 169 -4.78 -6.41 -3.77
N ALA A 170 -4.07 -5.61 -4.56
CA ALA A 170 -3.29 -4.49 -4.06
C ALA A 170 -3.67 -3.21 -4.80
N LEU A 171 -4.03 -2.18 -4.04
CA LEU A 171 -4.18 -0.81 -4.52
C LEU A 171 -2.83 -0.12 -4.44
N THR A 172 -2.35 0.40 -5.56
CA THR A 172 -0.97 0.86 -5.73
C THR A 172 -0.94 2.19 -6.46
N ASP A 173 -0.23 3.17 -5.90
CA ASP A 173 0.05 4.41 -6.62
C ASP A 173 1.36 4.28 -7.39
N VAL A 174 1.36 4.80 -8.62
CA VAL A 174 2.57 4.94 -9.44
C VAL A 174 3.13 6.33 -9.18
N LEU A 175 4.33 6.36 -8.59
CA LEU A 175 5.07 7.58 -8.29
C LEU A 175 6.18 7.79 -9.31
N GLY A 176 6.75 8.97 -9.35
CA GLY A 176 7.85 9.28 -10.28
C GLY A 176 9.11 8.44 -10.05
N ASP A 177 9.32 7.91 -8.86
CA ASP A 177 10.50 7.13 -8.48
C ASP A 177 10.18 5.75 -7.90
N GLY A 178 8.90 5.37 -7.77
CA GLY A 178 8.55 4.13 -7.11
C GLY A 178 7.10 3.72 -7.19
N LEU A 179 6.80 2.54 -6.66
CA LEU A 179 5.45 2.06 -6.43
C LEU A 179 5.10 2.23 -4.95
N SER A 180 3.95 2.81 -4.63
CA SER A 180 3.46 2.94 -3.27
C SER A 180 2.32 1.97 -3.01
N MET A 181 2.53 1.02 -2.10
CA MET A 181 1.49 0.08 -1.68
C MET A 181 0.51 0.80 -0.74
N VAL A 182 -0.61 1.25 -1.27
CA VAL A 182 -1.63 2.01 -0.52
C VAL A 182 -2.40 1.09 0.42
N TYR A 183 -3.00 0.04 -0.15
CA TYR A 183 -3.74 -0.96 0.60
C TYR A 183 -3.64 -2.33 -0.09
N SER A 184 -3.70 -3.40 0.69
CA SER A 184 -3.71 -4.75 0.15
C SER A 184 -4.54 -5.69 1.03
N PHE A 185 -5.27 -6.58 0.40
CA PHE A 185 -6.11 -7.56 1.06
C PHE A 185 -6.10 -8.88 0.28
N PHE A 186 -6.48 -9.95 0.93
CA PHE A 186 -6.43 -11.28 0.33
C PHE A 186 -7.41 -12.22 1.02
N GLU A 187 -7.72 -13.32 0.35
CA GLU A 187 -8.59 -14.38 0.85
C GLU A 187 -8.06 -14.94 2.19
N PRO A 188 -8.80 -14.81 3.30
CA PRO A 188 -8.34 -15.23 4.62
C PRO A 188 -7.95 -16.72 4.70
N ASP A 189 -8.64 -17.57 3.96
CA ASP A 189 -8.40 -19.02 3.93
C ASP A 189 -7.06 -19.38 3.31
N GLU A 190 -6.45 -18.45 2.55
CA GLU A 190 -5.14 -18.60 1.94
C GLU A 190 -3.98 -18.08 2.83
N ALA A 191 -4.22 -17.83 4.12
CA ALA A 191 -3.24 -17.26 5.05
C ALA A 191 -1.90 -18.02 5.11
N ALA A 192 -1.93 -19.36 4.94
CA ALA A 192 -0.74 -20.21 4.89
C ALA A 192 0.21 -19.90 3.74
N ARG A 193 -0.26 -19.24 2.69
CA ARG A 193 0.53 -18.85 1.51
C ARG A 193 1.40 -17.62 1.71
N SER A 194 1.18 -16.85 2.77
CA SER A 194 1.90 -15.58 3.04
C SER A 194 1.73 -14.55 1.92
N LEU A 195 0.49 -14.36 1.45
CA LEU A 195 0.16 -13.51 0.29
C LEU A 195 0.60 -12.06 0.46
N GLY A 196 0.55 -11.49 1.67
CA GLY A 196 1.09 -10.16 1.93
C GLY A 196 2.57 -10.02 1.58
N THR A 197 3.38 -11.05 1.90
CA THR A 197 4.80 -11.06 1.50
C THR A 197 4.95 -11.25 -0.02
N LEU A 198 4.15 -12.12 -0.63
CA LEU A 198 4.14 -12.32 -2.09
C LEU A 198 3.87 -11.00 -2.83
N MET A 199 2.86 -10.25 -2.39
CA MET A 199 2.50 -8.96 -2.99
C MET A 199 3.65 -7.95 -2.91
N VAL A 200 4.37 -7.87 -1.79
CA VAL A 200 5.56 -6.98 -1.69
C VAL A 200 6.65 -7.43 -2.66
N LEU A 201 6.93 -8.74 -2.76
CA LEU A 201 7.94 -9.27 -3.70
C LEU A 201 7.55 -9.00 -5.16
N ASP A 202 6.28 -9.11 -5.51
CA ASP A 202 5.79 -8.78 -6.85
C ASP A 202 5.91 -7.29 -7.16
N HIS A 203 5.61 -6.40 -6.17
CA HIS A 203 5.82 -4.96 -6.33
C HIS A 203 7.29 -4.61 -6.58
N ILE A 204 8.22 -5.24 -5.85
CA ILE A 204 9.66 -5.04 -6.07
C ILE A 204 10.05 -5.49 -7.49
N ALA A 205 9.61 -6.66 -7.91
CA ALA A 205 9.89 -7.16 -9.26
C ALA A 205 9.25 -6.29 -10.36
N ARG A 206 8.09 -5.68 -10.11
CA ARG A 206 7.45 -4.73 -11.02
C ARG A 206 8.20 -3.42 -11.08
N ALA A 207 8.53 -2.83 -9.95
CA ALA A 207 9.31 -1.60 -9.88
C ALA A 207 10.63 -1.75 -10.64
N GLN A 208 11.32 -2.89 -10.47
CA GLN A 208 12.54 -3.20 -11.21
C GLN A 208 12.33 -3.23 -12.73
N ARG A 209 11.25 -3.89 -13.21
CA ARG A 209 10.91 -3.92 -14.65
C ARG A 209 10.52 -2.56 -15.20
N MET A 210 9.98 -1.67 -14.35
CA MET A 210 9.60 -0.31 -14.70
C MET A 210 10.76 0.70 -14.57
N GLY A 211 11.94 0.28 -14.11
CA GLY A 211 13.08 1.16 -13.85
C GLY A 211 12.88 2.11 -12.68
N LEU A 212 12.02 1.73 -11.71
CA LEU A 212 11.69 2.52 -10.54
C LEU A 212 12.59 2.11 -9.36
N ALA A 213 13.14 3.11 -8.67
CA ALA A 213 14.13 2.89 -7.62
C ALA A 213 13.54 2.32 -6.32
N TYR A 214 12.25 2.57 -6.04
CA TYR A 214 11.68 2.28 -4.72
C TYR A 214 10.34 1.56 -4.75
N VAL A 215 10.08 0.80 -3.66
CA VAL A 215 8.73 0.36 -3.27
C VAL A 215 8.43 0.91 -1.88
N TYR A 216 7.46 1.80 -1.77
CA TYR A 216 7.02 2.41 -0.53
C TYR A 216 6.05 1.50 0.20
N LEU A 217 6.42 1.05 1.41
CA LEU A 217 5.60 0.15 2.22
C LEU A 217 4.75 0.90 3.26
N GLY A 218 4.90 2.21 3.34
CA GLY A 218 4.27 3.07 4.35
C GLY A 218 4.94 2.96 5.72
N TYR A 219 4.18 3.08 6.82
CA TYR A 219 4.77 3.11 8.15
C TYR A 219 5.19 1.72 8.64
N TRP A 220 6.43 1.61 9.07
CA TRP A 220 6.88 0.61 10.01
C TRP A 220 6.73 1.18 11.43
N VAL A 221 6.25 0.37 12.37
CA VAL A 221 6.05 0.78 13.77
C VAL A 221 6.68 -0.27 14.64
N GLN A 222 7.78 0.09 15.28
CA GLN A 222 8.47 -0.81 16.21
C GLN A 222 7.55 -1.25 17.34
N GLY A 223 7.51 -2.55 17.61
CA GLY A 223 6.64 -3.14 18.64
C GLY A 223 5.21 -3.41 18.20
N SER A 224 4.83 -3.04 16.97
CA SER A 224 3.53 -3.38 16.41
C SER A 224 3.60 -4.65 15.59
N ARG A 225 3.01 -5.75 16.08
CA ARG A 225 2.95 -7.03 15.35
C ARG A 225 2.37 -6.89 13.92
N LYS A 226 1.45 -5.95 13.72
CA LYS A 226 0.81 -5.68 12.42
C LYS A 226 1.77 -5.06 11.41
N MET A 227 2.81 -4.33 11.87
CA MET A 227 3.70 -3.55 11.02
C MET A 227 5.12 -4.10 10.96
N ASP A 228 5.49 -5.01 11.87
CA ASP A 228 6.86 -5.49 12.07
C ASP A 228 7.43 -6.24 10.85
N TYR A 229 6.57 -6.88 10.06
CA TYR A 229 7.00 -7.62 8.86
C TYR A 229 7.75 -6.77 7.83
N LYS A 230 7.55 -5.45 7.84
CA LYS A 230 8.14 -4.52 6.86
C LYS A 230 9.66 -4.39 7.02
N CYS A 231 10.21 -4.61 8.22
CA CYS A 231 11.65 -4.57 8.45
C CYS A 231 12.43 -5.71 7.78
N ARG A 232 11.74 -6.71 7.22
CA ARG A 232 12.37 -7.88 6.57
C ARG A 232 12.79 -7.65 5.12
N PHE A 233 12.30 -6.57 4.49
CA PHE A 233 12.58 -6.26 3.10
C PHE A 233 13.79 -5.32 3.02
N LEU A 234 14.98 -5.90 3.02
CA LEU A 234 16.28 -5.20 3.05
C LEU A 234 16.99 -5.34 1.71
N PRO A 235 17.79 -4.32 1.30
CA PRO A 235 17.97 -3.05 1.99
C PRO A 235 16.73 -2.17 1.84
N GLN A 236 16.43 -1.42 2.89
CA GLN A 236 15.36 -0.43 2.89
C GLN A 236 15.88 0.93 3.36
N GLU A 237 15.19 1.97 3.01
CA GLU A 237 15.41 3.28 3.60
C GLU A 237 14.29 3.63 4.58
N ARG A 238 14.67 4.30 5.66
CA ARG A 238 13.78 4.77 6.72
C ARG A 238 13.86 6.28 6.82
N LEU A 239 12.71 6.93 6.86
CA LEU A 239 12.65 8.38 7.00
C LEU A 239 12.86 8.75 8.47
N VAL A 240 14.00 9.37 8.74
CA VAL A 240 14.38 9.95 10.04
C VAL A 240 14.45 11.47 9.92
N PRO A 241 14.66 12.25 11.02
CA PRO A 241 14.72 13.71 10.94
C PRO A 241 15.74 14.25 9.93
N ASP A 242 16.84 13.55 9.73
CA ASP A 242 17.91 13.96 8.80
C ASP A 242 17.68 13.48 7.36
N GLY A 243 16.53 12.87 7.05
CA GLY A 243 16.16 12.39 5.72
C GLY A 243 16.03 10.87 5.64
N TRP A 244 16.06 10.35 4.41
CA TRP A 244 16.02 8.92 4.15
C TRP A 244 17.37 8.27 4.43
N MET A 245 17.39 7.39 5.42
CA MET A 245 18.59 6.68 5.87
C MET A 245 18.48 5.19 5.56
N ARG A 246 19.52 4.63 4.96
CA ARG A 246 19.59 3.20 4.61
C ARG A 246 19.68 2.33 5.87
N ALA A 247 18.89 1.27 5.88
CA ALA A 247 18.92 0.19 6.85
C ALA A 247 19.18 -1.13 6.13
N GLU A 248 20.10 -1.90 6.65
CA GLU A 248 20.57 -3.20 6.12
C GLU A 248 20.21 -4.33 7.08
#